data_a7f903865e21dc910ce05d9ad0255745
#
_entry.id   a7f903865e21dc910ce05d9ad0255745
#
_cell.length_a   1.000
_cell.length_b   1.000
_cell.length_c   1.000
_cell.angle_alpha   90.00
_cell.angle_beta   90.00
_cell.angle_gamma   90.00
#
_symmetry.space_group_name_H-M   'P 1'
#
loop_
_entity.id
_entity.type
_entity.pdbx_description
1 polymer ?
#
loop_
_entity_poly.entity_id
_entity_poly.type
_entity_poly.pdbx_seq_one_letter_code
_entity_poly.pdbx_strand_id
1 'polypeptide(L)'
;MGAQIRVYRQKIASTSSMKKIFKAMEMIATSRINKARQSADAASPYAAALTKAVTAIAAQGSIKHPLISDKNAQHRRSAVLVLTSDRGLAGSYSSSVLKKTEGLIEKLRSEGREVQLFLVGRKAKSYFEFRERDYERSWEGNTDSPNVEMAVEMREALLDAFARPYEEGGVDDLHICLLYTSPSPRD
;
A
#
# COMPACT_ATOMS: atom_id res chain seq x y z
N MET A 1 -44.32 5.66 29.80
CA MET A 1 -43.46 4.47 29.96
C MET A 1 -43.52 3.52 28.76
N GLY A 2 -44.66 3.21 28.14
CA GLY A 2 -44.74 2.27 27.00
C GLY A 2 -43.94 2.65 25.75
N ALA A 3 -43.82 3.95 25.42
CA ALA A 3 -43.05 4.41 24.25
C ALA A 3 -41.53 4.16 24.39
N GLN A 4 -40.97 4.38 25.57
CA GLN A 4 -39.55 4.13 25.84
C GLN A 4 -39.22 2.64 25.77
N ILE A 5 -40.09 1.78 26.29
CA ILE A 5 -39.90 0.31 26.22
C ILE A 5 -39.88 -0.14 24.75
N ARG A 6 -40.73 0.42 23.89
CA ARG A 6 -40.74 0.09 22.44
C ARG A 6 -39.43 0.50 21.77
N VAL A 7 -38.92 1.69 22.08
CA VAL A 7 -37.64 2.19 21.55
C VAL A 7 -36.47 1.26 21.99
N TYR A 8 -36.43 0.87 23.26
CA TYR A 8 -35.39 -0.05 23.75
C TYR A 8 -35.45 -1.44 23.09
N ARG A 9 -36.65 -2.00 22.92
CA ARG A 9 -36.83 -3.28 22.20
C ARG A 9 -36.34 -3.19 20.77
N GLN A 10 -36.65 -2.08 20.06
CA GLN A 10 -36.16 -1.86 18.70
C GLN A 10 -34.63 -1.74 18.65
N LYS A 11 -34.02 -1.00 19.59
CA LYS A 11 -32.54 -0.90 19.70
C LYS A 11 -31.91 -2.27 19.98
N ILE A 12 -32.46 -3.06 20.87
CA ILE A 12 -31.98 -4.41 21.18
C ILE A 12 -32.05 -5.30 19.93
N ALA A 13 -33.17 -5.29 19.20
CA ALA A 13 -33.33 -6.08 17.98
C ALA A 13 -32.32 -5.67 16.90
N SER A 14 -32.16 -4.36 16.68
CA SER A 14 -31.17 -3.81 15.73
C SER A 14 -29.74 -4.20 16.12
N THR A 15 -29.36 -4.01 17.37
CA THR A 15 -28.02 -4.36 17.88
C THR A 15 -27.76 -5.85 17.80
N SER A 16 -28.77 -6.69 18.10
CA SER A 16 -28.67 -8.15 17.95
C SER A 16 -28.43 -8.56 16.50
N SER A 17 -29.09 -7.91 15.54
CA SER A 17 -28.85 -8.14 14.11
C SER A 17 -27.45 -7.71 13.68
N MET A 18 -27.00 -6.53 14.14
CA MET A 18 -25.63 -6.07 13.90
C MET A 18 -24.57 -7.04 14.46
N LYS A 19 -24.78 -7.57 15.68
CA LYS A 19 -23.90 -8.56 16.29
C LYS A 19 -23.72 -9.78 15.39
N LYS A 20 -24.80 -10.29 14.79
CA LYS A 20 -24.76 -11.44 13.87
C LYS A 20 -23.93 -11.10 12.61
N ILE A 21 -24.13 -9.90 12.05
CA ILE A 21 -23.38 -9.44 10.88
C ILE A 21 -21.88 -9.33 11.22
N PHE A 22 -21.52 -8.70 12.33
CA PHE A 22 -20.13 -8.59 12.74
C PHE A 22 -19.47 -9.95 13.00
N LYS A 23 -20.20 -10.92 13.58
CA LYS A 23 -19.69 -12.27 13.76
C LYS A 23 -19.40 -12.96 12.43
N ALA A 24 -20.28 -12.80 11.44
CA ALA A 24 -20.06 -13.33 10.10
C ALA A 24 -18.84 -12.67 9.43
N MET A 25 -18.73 -11.33 9.55
CA MET A 25 -17.57 -10.60 9.01
C MET A 25 -16.24 -11.02 9.67
N GLU A 26 -16.24 -11.26 10.99
CA GLU A 26 -15.09 -11.78 11.73
C GLU A 26 -14.64 -13.14 11.16
N MET A 27 -15.58 -14.06 10.93
CA MET A 27 -15.28 -15.38 10.35
C MET A 27 -14.68 -15.27 8.94
N ILE A 28 -15.25 -14.42 8.09
CA ILE A 28 -14.73 -14.16 6.75
C ILE A 28 -13.33 -13.53 6.79
N ALA A 29 -13.13 -12.54 7.67
CA ALA A 29 -11.83 -11.90 7.85
C ALA A 29 -10.77 -12.89 8.33
N THR A 30 -11.08 -13.74 9.30
CA THR A 30 -10.17 -14.79 9.80
C THR A 30 -9.74 -15.74 8.69
N SER A 31 -10.70 -16.20 7.87
CA SER A 31 -10.39 -17.07 6.73
C SER A 31 -9.47 -16.37 5.70
N ARG A 32 -9.73 -15.09 5.38
CA ARG A 32 -8.90 -14.31 4.45
C ARG A 32 -7.49 -14.07 4.98
N ILE A 33 -7.35 -13.75 6.27
CA ILE A 33 -6.04 -13.56 6.92
C ILE A 33 -5.21 -14.84 6.81
N ASN A 34 -5.80 -15.99 7.12
CA ASN A 34 -5.08 -17.27 7.04
C ASN A 34 -4.60 -17.55 5.61
N LYS A 35 -5.46 -17.34 4.62
CA LYS A 35 -5.07 -17.49 3.20
C LYS A 35 -3.97 -16.53 2.78
N ALA A 36 -4.06 -15.26 3.19
CA ALA A 36 -3.04 -14.26 2.88
C ALA A 36 -1.69 -14.58 3.54
N ARG A 37 -1.69 -15.01 4.81
CA ARG A 37 -0.48 -15.47 5.51
C ARG A 37 0.15 -16.67 4.81
N GLN A 38 -0.62 -17.69 4.46
CA GLN A 38 -0.11 -18.85 3.73
C GLN A 38 0.55 -18.47 2.41
N SER A 39 -0.05 -17.53 1.66
CA SER A 39 0.54 -17.03 0.41
C SER A 39 1.84 -16.26 0.64
N ALA A 40 1.90 -15.43 1.68
CA ALA A 40 3.11 -14.68 2.05
C ALA A 40 4.23 -15.63 2.52
N ASP A 41 3.90 -16.62 3.36
CA ASP A 41 4.87 -17.61 3.86
C ASP A 41 5.42 -18.48 2.73
N ALA A 42 4.59 -18.85 1.76
CA ALA A 42 5.02 -19.60 0.57
C ALA A 42 5.95 -18.81 -0.35
N ALA A 43 5.74 -17.48 -0.47
CA ALA A 43 6.57 -16.61 -1.30
C ALA A 43 7.87 -16.15 -0.61
N SER A 44 7.91 -16.15 0.73
CA SER A 44 9.01 -15.60 1.53
C SER A 44 10.37 -16.23 1.26
N PRO A 45 10.53 -17.59 1.15
CA PRO A 45 11.84 -18.20 0.86
C PRO A 45 12.41 -17.77 -0.48
N TYR A 46 11.55 -17.68 -1.51
CA TYR A 46 11.97 -17.21 -2.82
C TYR A 46 12.42 -15.75 -2.80
N ALA A 47 11.65 -14.88 -2.17
CA ALA A 47 11.99 -13.46 -2.03
C ALA A 47 13.32 -13.28 -1.27
N ALA A 48 13.53 -14.05 -0.19
CA ALA A 48 14.78 -14.01 0.58
C ALA A 48 15.99 -14.49 -0.24
N ALA A 49 15.84 -15.56 -1.00
CA ALA A 49 16.90 -16.06 -1.87
C ALA A 49 17.25 -15.07 -2.96
N LEU A 50 16.25 -14.47 -3.62
CA LEU A 50 16.44 -13.45 -4.64
C LEU A 50 17.13 -12.20 -4.06
N THR A 51 16.70 -11.73 -2.90
CA THR A 51 17.32 -10.58 -2.22
C THR A 51 18.79 -10.85 -1.91
N LYS A 52 19.13 -12.04 -1.41
CA LYS A 52 20.52 -12.42 -1.15
C LYS A 52 21.35 -12.45 -2.44
N ALA A 53 20.81 -13.00 -3.53
CA ALA A 53 21.49 -13.04 -4.81
C ALA A 53 21.76 -11.63 -5.36
N VAL A 54 20.75 -10.74 -5.36
CA VAL A 54 20.90 -9.35 -5.81
C VAL A 54 21.91 -8.59 -4.93
N THR A 55 21.86 -8.79 -3.60
CA THR A 55 22.79 -8.15 -2.67
C THR A 55 24.24 -8.61 -2.91
N ALA A 56 24.45 -9.91 -3.16
CA ALA A 56 25.77 -10.45 -3.46
C ALA A 56 26.33 -9.88 -4.78
N ILE A 57 25.49 -9.77 -5.79
CA ILE A 57 25.86 -9.20 -7.09
C ILE A 57 26.20 -7.70 -6.94
N ALA A 58 25.39 -6.95 -6.21
CA ALA A 58 25.61 -5.53 -5.96
C ALA A 58 26.91 -5.28 -5.15
N ALA A 59 27.23 -6.17 -4.20
CA ALA A 59 28.45 -6.07 -3.40
C ALA A 59 29.76 -6.30 -4.22
N GLN A 60 29.69 -7.04 -5.31
CA GLN A 60 30.87 -7.31 -6.18
C GLN A 60 31.23 -6.10 -7.08
N GLY A 61 30.44 -5.04 -7.10
CA GLY A 61 30.77 -3.76 -7.75
C GLY A 61 30.93 -3.78 -9.28
N SER A 62 30.72 -4.94 -9.93
CA SER A 62 30.96 -5.11 -11.36
C SER A 62 29.74 -4.80 -12.26
N ILE A 63 28.54 -4.64 -11.68
CA ILE A 63 27.31 -4.43 -12.45
C ILE A 63 26.90 -2.97 -12.36
N LYS A 64 26.99 -2.27 -13.49
CA LYS A 64 26.38 -0.97 -13.69
C LYS A 64 24.91 -1.18 -14.09
N HIS A 65 24.01 -1.19 -13.13
CA HIS A 65 22.58 -1.27 -13.39
C HIS A 65 21.89 -0.04 -12.81
N PRO A 66 20.96 0.60 -13.54
CA PRO A 66 20.29 1.83 -13.07
C PRO A 66 19.61 1.71 -11.70
N LEU A 67 19.09 0.51 -11.35
CA LEU A 67 18.48 0.23 -10.04
C LEU A 67 19.51 0.01 -8.91
N ILE A 68 20.79 -0.14 -9.23
CA ILE A 68 21.86 -0.19 -8.25
C ILE A 68 22.43 1.22 -8.19
N SER A 69 21.90 2.02 -7.28
CA SER A 69 22.14 3.46 -7.24
C SER A 69 23.63 3.80 -7.11
N ASP A 70 24.09 4.70 -7.98
CA ASP A 70 25.26 5.49 -7.71
C ASP A 70 24.93 6.43 -6.53
N LYS A 71 25.62 6.29 -5.40
CA LYS A 71 25.44 7.11 -4.21
C LYS A 71 25.65 8.61 -4.47
N ASN A 72 26.21 8.95 -5.62
CA ASN A 72 26.48 10.32 -6.07
C ASN A 72 25.45 10.82 -7.10
N ALA A 73 24.47 10.01 -7.48
CA ALA A 73 23.46 10.45 -8.42
C ALA A 73 22.56 11.53 -7.79
N GLN A 74 22.38 12.61 -8.51
CA GLN A 74 21.48 13.69 -8.10
C GLN A 74 20.04 13.27 -8.44
N HIS A 75 19.31 12.76 -7.45
CA HIS A 75 17.90 12.38 -7.62
C HIS A 75 17.05 13.64 -7.72
N ARG A 76 16.40 13.84 -8.85
CA ARG A 76 15.55 15.00 -9.15
C ARG A 76 14.08 14.71 -8.98
N ARG A 77 13.65 13.47 -9.31
CA ARG A 77 12.25 13.04 -9.20
C ARG A 77 12.15 11.64 -8.62
N SER A 78 11.27 11.49 -7.65
CA SER A 78 11.01 10.22 -6.95
C SER A 78 9.61 9.70 -7.23
N ALA A 79 9.46 8.43 -7.58
CA ALA A 79 8.16 7.78 -7.62
C ALA A 79 7.79 7.27 -6.22
N VAL A 80 6.54 7.48 -5.83
CA VAL A 80 5.99 6.99 -4.55
C VAL A 80 4.75 6.15 -4.82
N LEU A 81 4.87 4.84 -4.64
CA LEU A 81 3.76 3.90 -4.67
C LEU A 81 3.09 3.83 -3.30
N VAL A 82 1.81 4.18 -3.24
CA VAL A 82 1.03 4.27 -2.00
C VAL A 82 0.01 3.12 -1.95
N LEU A 83 0.19 2.18 -1.02
CA LEU A 83 -0.63 0.98 -0.90
C LEU A 83 -1.68 1.15 0.22
N THR A 84 -2.93 1.42 -0.16
CA THR A 84 -4.06 1.53 0.77
C THR A 84 -5.14 0.49 0.47
N SER A 85 -6.23 0.49 1.25
CA SER A 85 -7.36 -0.40 1.02
C SER A 85 -8.43 0.21 0.11
N ASP A 86 -9.15 -0.65 -0.61
CA ASP A 86 -10.37 -0.24 -1.33
C ASP A 86 -11.57 -0.09 -0.39
N ARG A 87 -11.64 -0.93 0.62
CA ARG A 87 -12.78 -1.02 1.53
C ARG A 87 -12.49 -0.33 2.86
N GLY A 88 -13.56 0.05 3.55
CA GLY A 88 -13.51 0.47 4.94
C GLY A 88 -13.29 -0.71 5.90
N LEU A 89 -13.39 -0.45 7.19
CA LEU A 89 -13.21 -1.43 8.28
C LEU A 89 -11.81 -2.02 8.38
N ALA A 90 -10.80 -1.34 7.82
CA ALA A 90 -9.39 -1.70 7.92
C ALA A 90 -8.67 -0.97 9.08
N GLY A 91 -9.41 -0.56 10.11
CA GLY A 91 -8.86 0.20 11.24
C GLY A 91 -8.14 1.47 10.79
N SER A 92 -6.99 1.76 11.36
CA SER A 92 -6.15 2.92 11.01
C SER A 92 -5.18 2.66 9.85
N TYR A 93 -5.24 1.50 9.18
CA TYR A 93 -4.26 1.12 8.16
C TYR A 93 -4.07 2.21 7.10
N SER A 94 -5.14 2.54 6.35
CA SER A 94 -5.03 3.51 5.26
C SER A 94 -4.66 4.92 5.75
N SER A 95 -5.20 5.37 6.87
CA SER A 95 -4.85 6.68 7.45
C SER A 95 -3.40 6.74 7.91
N SER A 96 -2.87 5.66 8.46
CA SER A 96 -1.47 5.57 8.88
C SER A 96 -0.52 5.56 7.69
N VAL A 97 -0.85 4.81 6.61
CA VAL A 97 -0.07 4.84 5.36
C VAL A 97 -0.07 6.24 4.77
N LEU A 98 -1.24 6.88 4.63
CA LEU A 98 -1.35 8.23 4.07
C LEU A 98 -0.56 9.25 4.88
N LYS A 99 -0.62 9.21 6.21
CA LYS A 99 0.18 10.08 7.08
C LYS A 99 1.69 9.87 6.86
N LYS A 100 2.15 8.62 6.73
CA LYS A 100 3.57 8.32 6.44
C LYS A 100 3.97 8.80 5.05
N THR A 101 3.08 8.62 4.06
CA THR A 101 3.29 9.11 2.69
C THR A 101 3.44 10.63 2.65
N GLU A 102 2.58 11.37 3.35
CA GLU A 102 2.70 12.83 3.41
C GLU A 102 4.05 13.26 3.99
N GLY A 103 4.48 12.65 5.10
CA GLY A 103 5.78 12.93 5.68
C GLY A 103 6.96 12.58 4.74
N LEU A 104 6.83 11.52 3.92
CA LEU A 104 7.82 11.21 2.89
C LEU A 104 7.82 12.25 1.77
N ILE A 105 6.63 12.67 1.29
CA ILE A 105 6.51 13.70 0.26
C ILE A 105 7.14 15.02 0.72
N GLU A 106 6.84 15.45 1.95
CA GLU A 106 7.44 16.65 2.55
C GLU A 106 8.97 16.55 2.61
N LYS A 107 9.48 15.41 3.05
CA LYS A 107 10.92 15.14 3.09
C LYS A 107 11.55 15.24 1.70
N LEU A 108 11.02 14.53 0.70
CA LEU A 108 11.55 14.53 -0.67
C LEU A 108 11.52 15.95 -1.27
N ARG A 109 10.44 16.69 -1.06
CA ARG A 109 10.35 18.08 -1.51
C ARG A 109 11.33 19.02 -0.81
N SER A 110 11.59 18.81 0.47
CA SER A 110 12.59 19.58 1.20
C SER A 110 14.02 19.30 0.72
N GLU A 111 14.25 18.13 0.11
CA GLU A 111 15.49 17.75 -0.56
C GLU A 111 15.57 18.27 -2.01
N GLY A 112 14.58 19.05 -2.45
CA GLY A 112 14.52 19.63 -3.81
C GLY A 112 14.04 18.65 -4.88
N ARG A 113 13.40 17.54 -4.50
CA ARG A 113 12.92 16.51 -5.43
C ARG A 113 11.46 16.74 -5.82
N GLU A 114 11.14 16.43 -7.05
CA GLU A 114 9.76 16.27 -7.50
C GLU A 114 9.22 14.90 -7.04
N VAL A 115 7.91 14.80 -6.82
CA VAL A 115 7.27 13.56 -6.40
C VAL A 115 6.18 13.17 -7.37
N GLN A 116 6.28 11.98 -7.94
CA GLN A 116 5.30 11.35 -8.81
C GLN A 116 4.56 10.25 -8.04
N LEU A 117 3.24 10.34 -7.97
CA LEU A 117 2.41 9.44 -7.17
C LEU A 117 1.83 8.32 -8.02
N PHE A 118 1.90 7.10 -7.47
CA PHE A 118 1.21 5.91 -7.95
C PHE A 118 0.32 5.40 -6.82
N LEU A 119 -0.98 5.26 -7.06
CA LEU A 119 -1.96 5.03 -6.00
C LEU A 119 -2.59 3.65 -6.12
N VAL A 120 -2.60 2.90 -5.03
CA VAL A 120 -3.27 1.62 -4.93
C VAL A 120 -4.33 1.67 -3.84
N GLY A 121 -5.56 1.32 -4.22
CA GLY A 121 -6.73 1.33 -3.36
C GLY A 121 -7.49 2.65 -3.39
N ARG A 122 -8.81 2.52 -3.33
CA ARG A 122 -9.75 3.64 -3.38
C ARG A 122 -9.48 4.71 -2.33
N LYS A 123 -8.95 4.32 -1.16
CA LYS A 123 -8.67 5.28 -0.08
C LYS A 123 -7.55 6.24 -0.43
N ALA A 124 -6.49 5.79 -1.10
CA ALA A 124 -5.43 6.69 -1.58
C ALA A 124 -5.96 7.61 -2.68
N LYS A 125 -6.63 7.05 -3.68
CA LYS A 125 -7.19 7.83 -4.78
C LYS A 125 -8.10 8.95 -4.27
N SER A 126 -9.14 8.61 -3.50
CA SER A 126 -10.07 9.61 -2.95
C SER A 126 -9.37 10.66 -2.07
N TYR A 127 -8.31 10.27 -1.37
CA TYR A 127 -7.56 11.20 -0.52
C TYR A 127 -6.79 12.24 -1.33
N PHE A 128 -6.09 11.83 -2.39
CA PHE A 128 -5.29 12.73 -3.22
C PHE A 128 -6.16 13.54 -4.18
N GLU A 129 -7.23 12.96 -4.73
CA GLU A 129 -8.22 13.69 -5.54
C GLU A 129 -8.91 14.80 -4.73
N PHE A 130 -9.32 14.52 -3.49
CA PHE A 130 -9.91 15.54 -2.60
C PHE A 130 -8.96 16.71 -2.32
N ARG A 131 -7.65 16.49 -2.40
CA ARG A 131 -6.61 17.50 -2.22
C ARG A 131 -6.10 18.11 -3.51
N GLU A 132 -6.77 17.79 -4.64
CA GLU A 132 -6.41 18.29 -5.96
C GLU A 132 -4.92 18.03 -6.30
N ARG A 133 -4.42 16.86 -5.88
CA ARG A 133 -3.05 16.42 -6.17
C ARG A 133 -3.05 15.42 -7.32
N ASP A 134 -2.23 15.72 -8.30
CA ASP A 134 -2.01 14.84 -9.45
C ASP A 134 -1.31 13.54 -9.06
N TYR A 135 -1.64 12.49 -9.79
CA TYR A 135 -0.97 11.19 -9.73
C TYR A 135 -0.85 10.59 -11.13
N GLU A 136 0.19 9.81 -11.35
CA GLU A 136 0.47 9.21 -12.67
C GLU A 136 -0.52 8.08 -13.00
N ARG A 137 -0.77 7.21 -12.03
CA ARG A 137 -1.66 6.05 -12.21
C ARG A 137 -2.30 5.60 -10.90
N SER A 138 -3.49 5.00 -11.02
CA SER A 138 -4.16 4.38 -9.86
C SER A 138 -4.72 3.01 -10.21
N TRP A 139 -4.75 2.11 -9.20
CA TRP A 139 -5.34 0.77 -9.26
C TRP A 139 -6.32 0.59 -8.12
N GLU A 140 -7.49 0.06 -8.43
CA GLU A 140 -8.59 -0.12 -7.49
C GLU A 140 -9.25 -1.49 -7.68
N GLY A 141 -9.98 -1.95 -6.66
CA GLY A 141 -10.95 -3.06 -6.77
C GLY A 141 -10.45 -4.40 -6.23
N ASN A 142 -9.14 -4.62 -6.11
CA ASN A 142 -8.57 -5.93 -5.75
C ASN A 142 -7.63 -5.93 -4.55
N THR A 143 -7.63 -4.87 -3.74
CA THR A 143 -6.69 -4.76 -2.61
C THR A 143 -6.95 -5.74 -1.46
N ASP A 144 -8.15 -6.31 -1.38
CA ASP A 144 -8.52 -7.35 -0.41
C ASP A 144 -8.25 -8.78 -0.92
N SER A 145 -7.93 -8.95 -2.20
CA SER A 145 -7.52 -10.20 -2.83
C SER A 145 -6.58 -9.91 -4.00
N PRO A 146 -5.36 -9.40 -3.74
CA PRO A 146 -4.43 -9.01 -4.78
C PRO A 146 -4.07 -10.22 -5.65
N ASN A 147 -4.02 -10.00 -6.94
CA ASN A 147 -3.63 -10.99 -7.94
C ASN A 147 -2.27 -10.65 -8.57
N VAL A 148 -1.71 -11.60 -9.31
CA VAL A 148 -0.42 -11.43 -9.97
C VAL A 148 -0.49 -10.39 -11.08
N GLU A 149 -1.62 -10.32 -11.81
CA GLU A 149 -1.84 -9.38 -12.91
C GLU A 149 -1.69 -7.94 -12.44
N MET A 150 -2.32 -7.58 -11.32
CA MET A 150 -2.21 -6.25 -10.72
C MET A 150 -0.76 -5.93 -10.30
N ALA A 151 -0.05 -6.91 -9.76
CA ALA A 151 1.36 -6.75 -9.40
C ALA A 151 2.24 -6.53 -10.64
N VAL A 152 1.95 -7.22 -11.73
CA VAL A 152 2.64 -7.04 -13.02
C VAL A 152 2.39 -5.65 -13.58
N GLU A 153 1.14 -5.20 -13.62
CA GLU A 153 0.79 -3.86 -14.10
C GLU A 153 1.48 -2.74 -13.29
N MET A 154 1.50 -2.87 -11.96
CA MET A 154 2.21 -1.92 -11.09
C MET A 154 3.71 -1.91 -11.36
N ARG A 155 4.32 -3.11 -11.49
CA ARG A 155 5.73 -3.25 -11.83
C ARG A 155 6.06 -2.59 -13.15
N GLU A 156 5.28 -2.87 -14.19
CA GLU A 156 5.50 -2.30 -15.54
C GLU A 156 5.40 -0.77 -15.50
N ALA A 157 4.36 -0.22 -14.87
CA ALA A 157 4.21 1.22 -14.77
C ALA A 157 5.38 1.90 -14.03
N LEU A 158 5.88 1.29 -12.95
CA LEU A 158 7.00 1.81 -12.19
C LEU A 158 8.32 1.68 -12.96
N LEU A 159 8.55 0.56 -13.65
CA LEU A 159 9.75 0.36 -14.47
C LEU A 159 9.75 1.28 -15.70
N ASP A 160 8.60 1.51 -16.33
CA ASP A 160 8.48 2.47 -17.43
C ASP A 160 8.79 3.90 -16.96
N ALA A 161 8.27 4.31 -15.80
CA ALA A 161 8.61 5.61 -15.21
C ALA A 161 10.11 5.71 -14.89
N PHE A 162 10.73 4.64 -14.42
CA PHE A 162 12.16 4.60 -14.10
C PHE A 162 13.05 4.56 -15.36
N ALA A 163 12.59 3.97 -16.47
CA ALA A 163 13.34 3.88 -17.71
C ALA A 163 13.24 5.15 -18.58
N ARG A 164 12.23 5.97 -18.35
CA ARG A 164 12.06 7.24 -19.10
C ARG A 164 13.14 8.25 -18.75
N PRO A 165 13.57 9.10 -19.71
CA PRO A 165 14.38 10.29 -19.42
C PRO A 165 13.62 11.25 -18.46
N TYR A 166 14.36 12.01 -17.67
CA TYR A 166 13.77 12.98 -16.74
C TYR A 166 12.85 14.00 -17.45
N GLU A 167 13.25 14.46 -18.62
CA GLU A 167 12.52 15.43 -19.45
C GLU A 167 11.17 14.91 -19.95
N GLU A 168 11.03 13.58 -20.02
CA GLU A 168 9.80 12.89 -20.42
C GLU A 168 8.98 12.37 -19.22
N GLY A 169 9.27 12.86 -18.01
CA GLY A 169 8.58 12.44 -16.79
C GLY A 169 9.21 11.23 -16.10
N GLY A 170 10.44 10.87 -16.41
CA GLY A 170 11.16 9.80 -15.75
C GLY A 170 11.50 10.08 -14.30
N VAL A 171 11.68 9.01 -13.50
CA VAL A 171 12.01 9.06 -12.08
C VAL A 171 13.38 8.44 -11.81
N ASP A 172 14.07 8.96 -10.80
CA ASP A 172 15.43 8.52 -10.46
C ASP A 172 15.43 7.45 -9.35
N ASP A 173 14.37 7.38 -8.54
CA ASP A 173 14.20 6.37 -7.48
C ASP A 173 12.75 6.01 -7.22
N LEU A 174 12.54 4.89 -6.52
CA LEU A 174 11.23 4.30 -6.26
C LEU A 174 11.04 4.07 -4.76
N HIS A 175 9.97 4.62 -4.20
CA HIS A 175 9.56 4.42 -2.82
C HIS A 175 8.24 3.67 -2.76
N ILE A 176 8.12 2.71 -1.85
CA ILE A 176 6.87 1.97 -1.60
C ILE A 176 6.40 2.27 -0.19
N CYS A 177 5.22 2.89 -0.07
CA CYS A 177 4.57 3.21 1.20
C CYS A 177 3.52 2.16 1.52
N LEU A 178 3.82 1.32 2.49
CA LEU A 178 2.90 0.35 3.09
C LEU A 178 3.14 0.28 4.59
N LEU A 179 2.17 -0.28 5.32
CA LEU A 179 2.30 -0.52 6.74
C LEU A 179 2.41 -2.03 6.97
N TYR A 180 3.53 -2.48 7.51
CA TYR A 180 3.64 -3.85 8.02
C TYR A 180 2.86 -3.93 9.34
N THR A 181 1.94 -4.90 9.45
CA THR A 181 1.31 -5.20 10.73
C THR A 181 2.34 -5.86 11.63
N SER A 182 2.82 -5.14 12.64
CA SER A 182 3.52 -5.79 13.75
C SER A 182 2.52 -6.62 14.56
N PRO A 183 2.93 -7.75 15.16
CA PRO A 183 2.09 -8.47 16.10
C PRO A 183 1.55 -7.50 17.17
N SER A 184 0.26 -7.59 17.45
CA SER A 184 -0.32 -6.79 18.52
C SER A 184 0.34 -7.18 19.85
N PRO A 185 0.64 -6.24 20.75
CA PRO A 185 1.10 -6.58 22.09
C PRO A 185 0.12 -7.42 22.91
N ARG A 186 -1.06 -7.73 22.35
CA ARG A 186 -2.11 -8.56 22.93
C ARG A 186 -2.21 -9.95 22.30
N ASP A 187 -1.41 -10.23 21.28
CA ASP A 187 -1.23 -11.58 20.72
C ASP A 187 0.01 -12.23 21.36
#